data_d4edab2d018d0bfbbeab78acca01bfe9
#
_entry.id   d4edab2d018d0bfbbeab78acca01bfe9
#
_cell.length_a   1.000
_cell.length_b   1.000
_cell.length_c   1.000
_cell.angle_alpha   90.00
_cell.angle_beta   90.00
_cell.angle_gamma   90.00
#
_symmetry.space_group_name_H-M   'P 1'
#
loop_
_entity.id
_entity.type
_entity.pdbx_description
1 polymer ?
#
loop_
_entity_poly.entity_id
_entity_poly.type
_entity_poly.pdbx_seq_one_letter_code
_entity_poly.pdbx_strand_id
1 'polypeptide(L)'
;MPESIVFMDCSLSSIICAHMALDQTENIEVHMVTDLFEVGMYGEAPGIISESGWPSGSEHWFSRTGFNRPSGGDTAIRTSWMKKSMAISLAKRGARFHTGTRTTEVDSGLKEVTMSYPGGKTQTKIQFDHIVTTDPESDRVWRGAI
;
A
#
# COMPACT_ATOMS: atom_id res chain seq x y z
N MET A 1 17.18 1.87 16.96
CA MET A 1 16.76 2.32 15.61
C MET A 1 15.66 1.40 15.12
N PRO A 2 14.52 1.91 14.72
CA PRO A 2 13.49 1.09 14.12
C PRO A 2 13.99 0.49 12.80
N GLU A 3 13.58 -0.73 12.51
CA GLU A 3 13.72 -1.27 11.17
C GLU A 3 12.84 -0.51 10.20
N SER A 4 13.30 -0.31 8.97
CA SER A 4 12.54 0.40 7.95
C SER A 4 12.21 -0.51 6.77
N ILE A 5 10.97 -0.43 6.33
CA ILE A 5 10.49 -1.15 5.16
C ILE A 5 9.89 -0.17 4.16
N VAL A 6 10.29 -0.28 2.91
CA VAL A 6 9.79 0.56 1.81
C VAL A 6 9.00 -0.30 0.84
N PHE A 7 7.74 0.08 0.63
CA PHE A 7 6.88 -0.49 -0.39
C PHE A 7 6.91 0.41 -1.63
N MET A 8 7.27 -0.15 -2.77
CA MET A 8 7.48 0.60 -4.01
C MET A 8 6.20 0.88 -4.80
N ASP A 9 5.06 0.52 -4.25
CA ASP A 9 3.73 0.86 -4.76
C ASP A 9 2.71 0.91 -3.63
N CYS A 10 1.52 1.40 -3.94
CA CYS A 10 0.38 1.42 -3.03
C CYS A 10 -0.75 0.51 -3.54
N SER A 11 -0.40 -0.66 -4.05
CA SER A 11 -1.38 -1.69 -4.38
C SER A 11 -2.08 -2.20 -3.12
N LEU A 12 -3.21 -2.84 -3.31
CA LEU A 12 -3.94 -3.44 -2.19
C LEU A 12 -3.06 -4.45 -1.42
N SER A 13 -2.29 -5.25 -2.15
CA SER A 13 -1.36 -6.21 -1.56
C SER A 13 -0.30 -5.53 -0.69
N SER A 14 0.29 -4.44 -1.17
CA SER A 14 1.28 -3.68 -0.42
C SER A 14 0.69 -3.05 0.84
N ILE A 15 -0.51 -2.50 0.75
CA ILE A 15 -1.21 -1.92 1.90
C ILE A 15 -1.52 -2.98 2.96
N ILE A 16 -1.98 -4.16 2.55
CA ILE A 16 -2.24 -5.28 3.45
C ILE A 16 -0.94 -5.73 4.13
N CYS A 17 0.13 -5.93 3.35
CA CYS A 17 1.42 -6.33 3.90
C CYS A 17 1.97 -5.29 4.89
N ALA A 18 1.79 -4.01 4.61
CA ALA A 18 2.19 -2.94 5.51
C ALA A 18 1.44 -2.99 6.85
N HIS A 19 0.12 -3.20 6.82
CA HIS A 19 -0.67 -3.40 8.03
C HIS A 19 -0.22 -4.62 8.82
N MET A 20 0.05 -5.73 8.14
CA MET A 20 0.54 -6.95 8.78
C MET A 20 1.92 -6.73 9.42
N ALA A 21 2.80 -6.01 8.75
CA ALA A 21 4.12 -5.68 9.31
C ALA A 21 4.00 -4.88 10.61
N LEU A 22 3.11 -3.89 10.63
CA LEU A 22 2.85 -3.09 11.83
C LEU A 22 2.16 -3.90 12.95
N ASP A 23 1.38 -4.91 12.60
CA ASP A 23 0.74 -5.79 13.60
C ASP A 23 1.73 -6.75 14.25
N GLN A 24 2.78 -7.16 13.51
CA GLN A 24 3.74 -8.15 13.96
C GLN A 24 4.99 -7.56 14.59
N THR A 25 5.30 -6.30 14.30
CA THR A 25 6.56 -5.66 14.70
C THR A 25 6.30 -4.30 15.31
N GLU A 26 6.61 -4.15 16.59
CA GLU A 26 6.33 -2.91 17.33
C GLU A 26 7.22 -1.73 16.92
N ASN A 27 8.39 -2.01 16.36
CA ASN A 27 9.39 -0.98 16.09
C ASN A 27 9.81 -1.00 14.61
N ILE A 28 8.86 -0.77 13.73
CA ILE A 28 9.09 -0.70 12.29
C ILE A 28 8.61 0.63 11.71
N GLU A 29 9.41 1.21 10.84
CA GLU A 29 9.06 2.40 10.07
C GLU A 29 8.63 1.98 8.67
N VAL A 30 7.40 2.33 8.28
CA VAL A 30 6.83 1.93 7.00
C VAL A 30 6.77 3.12 6.06
N HIS A 31 7.33 2.96 4.86
CA HIS A 31 7.25 3.92 3.77
C HIS A 31 6.50 3.31 2.59
N MET A 32 5.53 4.07 2.07
CA MET A 32 4.74 3.71 0.89
C MET A 32 5.03 4.72 -0.21
N VAL A 33 5.51 4.27 -1.36
CA VAL A 33 5.89 5.14 -2.49
C VAL A 33 4.95 4.89 -3.66
N THR A 34 4.42 5.95 -4.24
CA THR A 34 3.60 5.86 -5.46
C THR A 34 3.80 7.09 -6.34
N ASP A 35 3.78 6.91 -7.64
CA ASP A 35 3.79 7.99 -8.62
C ASP A 35 2.42 8.66 -8.78
N LEU A 36 1.37 8.04 -8.28
CA LEU A 36 0.03 8.61 -8.25
C LEU A 36 -0.07 9.70 -7.17
N PHE A 37 -0.87 10.72 -7.45
CA PHE A 37 -1.08 11.81 -6.50
C PHE A 37 -1.96 11.40 -5.32
N GLU A 38 -2.70 10.32 -5.46
CA GLU A 38 -3.63 9.84 -4.46
C GLU A 38 -3.68 8.32 -4.46
N VAL A 39 -3.64 7.72 -3.28
CA VAL A 39 -3.85 6.27 -3.14
C VAL A 39 -5.31 5.94 -3.46
N GLY A 40 -5.53 4.94 -4.31
CA GLY A 40 -6.87 4.57 -4.74
C GLY A 40 -7.49 5.54 -5.76
N MET A 41 -6.67 6.29 -6.48
CA MET A 41 -7.12 7.19 -7.55
C MET A 41 -7.80 6.44 -8.69
N TYR A 42 -7.32 5.24 -8.98
CA TYR A 42 -7.88 4.34 -9.98
C TYR A 42 -8.38 3.06 -9.32
N GLY A 43 -9.25 2.34 -9.99
CA GLY A 43 -9.82 1.10 -9.48
C GLY A 43 -11.31 1.22 -9.21
N GLU A 44 -12.02 1.83 -10.15
CA GLU A 44 -13.49 1.99 -10.09
C GLU A 44 -14.21 0.67 -10.31
N ALA A 45 -13.52 -0.37 -10.76
CA ALA A 45 -14.13 -1.67 -10.98
C ALA A 45 -14.72 -2.22 -9.67
N PRO A 46 -15.97 -2.67 -9.70
CA PRO A 46 -16.57 -3.36 -8.58
C PRO A 46 -15.85 -4.71 -8.38
N GLY A 47 -15.62 -5.05 -7.13
CA GLY A 47 -15.11 -6.35 -6.75
C GLY A 47 -16.06 -7.00 -5.76
N ILE A 48 -16.10 -8.31 -5.76
CA ILE A 48 -16.79 -9.08 -4.73
C ILE A 48 -15.73 -9.65 -3.81
N ILE A 49 -15.86 -9.36 -2.53
CA ILE A 49 -15.03 -9.93 -1.50
C ILE A 49 -15.81 -11.06 -0.86
N SER A 50 -15.29 -12.27 -0.99
CA SER A 50 -15.84 -13.44 -0.35
C SER A 50 -15.21 -13.62 1.04
N GLU A 51 -16.02 -13.86 2.04
CA GLU A 51 -15.56 -14.13 3.41
C GLU A 51 -14.58 -15.30 3.45
N SER A 52 -14.77 -16.31 2.61
CA SER A 52 -13.90 -17.49 2.55
C SER A 52 -12.57 -17.23 1.84
N GLY A 53 -12.52 -16.25 0.92
CA GLY A 53 -11.33 -15.90 0.16
C GLY A 53 -10.56 -14.70 0.69
N TRP A 54 -11.14 -14.00 1.64
CA TRP A 54 -10.55 -12.80 2.24
C TRP A 54 -9.95 -13.16 3.60
N PRO A 55 -8.65 -13.00 3.78
CA PRO A 55 -8.15 -13.01 5.13
C PRO A 55 -8.89 -11.89 5.86
N SER A 56 -9.72 -12.25 6.80
CA SER A 56 -10.56 -11.31 7.55
C SER A 56 -9.68 -10.15 8.02
N GLY A 57 -9.70 -9.06 7.27
CA GLY A 57 -8.92 -7.88 7.60
C GLY A 57 -9.29 -7.42 8.99
N SER A 58 -8.31 -7.19 9.83
CA SER A 58 -8.54 -6.71 11.18
C SER A 58 -9.28 -5.38 11.13
N GLU A 59 -10.13 -5.13 12.08
CA GLU A 59 -10.96 -3.92 12.12
C GLU A 59 -10.12 -2.65 12.06
N HIS A 60 -8.98 -2.64 12.72
CA HIS A 60 -8.07 -1.48 12.75
C HIS A 60 -7.35 -1.18 11.43
N TRP A 61 -7.45 -2.06 10.43
CA TRP A 61 -6.91 -1.80 9.09
C TRP A 61 -7.77 -0.82 8.29
N PHE A 62 -8.98 -0.55 8.73
CA PHE A 62 -9.96 0.28 8.01
C PHE A 62 -10.23 1.58 8.74
N SER A 63 -10.29 2.67 7.98
CA SER A 63 -10.75 3.95 8.50
C SER A 63 -12.28 3.97 8.58
N ARG A 64 -12.81 4.65 9.59
CA ARG A 64 -14.25 4.81 9.79
C ARG A 64 -14.90 5.82 8.83
N THR A 65 -14.14 6.47 7.98
CA THR A 65 -14.67 7.48 7.07
C THR A 65 -15.38 6.84 5.87
N GLY A 66 -16.71 6.78 5.96
CA GLY A 66 -17.57 6.46 4.81
C GLY A 66 -17.54 5.02 4.32
N PHE A 67 -16.91 4.12 5.06
CA PHE A 67 -16.77 2.74 4.63
C PHE A 67 -16.78 1.79 5.82
N ASN A 68 -17.65 0.80 5.77
CA ASN A 68 -17.67 -0.28 6.75
C ASN A 68 -16.82 -1.45 6.25
N ARG A 69 -16.06 -2.04 7.16
CA ARG A 69 -15.33 -3.27 6.88
C ARG A 69 -16.27 -4.33 6.32
N PRO A 70 -15.89 -5.05 5.25
CA PRO A 70 -16.67 -6.19 4.78
C PRO A 70 -16.87 -7.20 5.91
N SER A 71 -18.10 -7.58 6.17
CA SER A 71 -18.44 -8.54 7.22
C SER A 71 -19.58 -9.43 6.76
N GLY A 72 -19.51 -10.72 7.11
CA GLY A 72 -20.61 -11.67 6.95
C GLY A 72 -21.05 -11.91 5.51
N GLY A 73 -20.41 -12.84 4.82
CA GLY A 73 -20.77 -13.23 3.47
C GLY A 73 -20.05 -12.44 2.38
N ASP A 74 -20.54 -12.56 1.14
CA ASP A 74 -19.97 -11.87 0.00
C ASP A 74 -20.37 -10.40 0.01
N THR A 75 -19.41 -9.52 -0.18
CA THR A 75 -19.62 -8.07 -0.18
C THR A 75 -19.08 -7.46 -1.48
N ALA A 76 -19.91 -6.69 -2.15
CA ALA A 76 -19.48 -5.90 -3.30
C ALA A 76 -18.89 -4.57 -2.82
N ILE A 77 -17.72 -4.23 -3.34
CA ILE A 77 -17.02 -3.00 -2.97
C ILE A 77 -16.19 -2.46 -4.12
N ARG A 78 -16.05 -1.14 -4.18
CA ARG A 78 -15.08 -0.52 -5.09
C ARG A 78 -13.68 -0.65 -4.52
N THR A 79 -12.76 -1.15 -5.34
CA THR A 79 -11.35 -1.31 -4.95
C THR A 79 -10.73 0.02 -4.49
N SER A 80 -11.05 1.13 -5.17
CA SER A 80 -10.55 2.45 -4.80
C SER A 80 -10.94 2.86 -3.37
N TRP A 81 -12.17 2.61 -2.98
CA TRP A 81 -12.65 2.94 -1.63
C TRP A 81 -11.97 2.10 -0.57
N MET A 82 -11.80 0.82 -0.84
CA MET A 82 -11.10 -0.08 0.05
C MET A 82 -9.65 0.34 0.26
N LYS A 83 -8.93 0.62 -0.82
CA LYS A 83 -7.55 1.13 -0.76
C LYS A 83 -7.45 2.42 0.04
N LYS A 84 -8.35 3.38 -0.20
CA LYS A 84 -8.37 4.66 0.53
C LYS A 84 -8.60 4.46 2.01
N SER A 85 -9.59 3.66 2.38
CA SER A 85 -9.89 3.38 3.79
C SER A 85 -8.70 2.76 4.51
N MET A 86 -8.09 1.76 3.90
CA MET A 86 -6.93 1.08 4.46
C MET A 86 -5.68 1.98 4.49
N ALA A 87 -5.47 2.82 3.48
CA ALA A 87 -4.36 3.76 3.44
C ALA A 87 -4.48 4.84 4.51
N ILE A 88 -5.69 5.38 4.74
CA ILE A 88 -5.93 6.36 5.80
C ILE A 88 -5.62 5.75 7.17
N SER A 89 -6.09 4.55 7.43
CA SER A 89 -5.77 3.84 8.67
C SER A 89 -4.27 3.60 8.82
N LEU A 90 -3.61 3.21 7.75
CA LEU A 90 -2.17 2.97 7.74
C LEU A 90 -1.37 4.26 8.05
N ALA A 91 -1.77 5.38 7.47
CA ALA A 91 -1.17 6.68 7.75
C ALA A 91 -1.36 7.09 9.22
N LYS A 92 -2.55 6.85 9.79
CA LYS A 92 -2.81 7.09 11.21
C LYS A 92 -1.96 6.22 12.13
N ARG A 93 -1.55 5.06 11.67
CA ARG A 93 -0.64 4.17 12.40
C ARG A 93 0.83 4.57 12.27
N GLY A 94 1.13 5.64 11.55
CA GLY A 94 2.45 6.20 11.41
C GLY A 94 3.18 5.88 10.11
N ALA A 95 2.58 5.16 9.19
CA ALA A 95 3.17 4.94 7.88
C ALA A 95 3.31 6.26 7.12
N ARG A 96 4.42 6.42 6.42
CA ARG A 96 4.71 7.61 5.63
C ARG A 96 4.42 7.33 4.16
N PHE A 97 3.55 8.15 3.58
CA PHE A 97 3.18 8.07 2.16
C PHE A 97 3.94 9.12 1.35
N HIS A 98 4.58 8.66 0.29
CA HIS A 98 5.26 9.50 -0.69
C HIS A 98 4.48 9.42 -2.00
N THR A 99 3.50 10.30 -2.14
CA THR A 99 2.61 10.37 -3.32
C THR A 99 3.16 11.31 -4.37
N GLY A 100 2.76 11.13 -5.62
CA GLY A 100 3.25 11.94 -6.73
C GLY A 100 4.77 11.89 -6.89
N THR A 101 5.37 10.78 -6.53
CA THR A 101 6.82 10.63 -6.39
C THR A 101 7.33 9.55 -7.32
N ARG A 102 8.34 9.88 -8.10
CA ARG A 102 8.97 8.93 -9.01
C ARG A 102 10.28 8.42 -8.42
N THR A 103 10.41 7.11 -8.33
CA THR A 103 11.68 6.48 -7.99
C THR A 103 12.63 6.59 -9.15
N THR A 104 13.81 7.16 -8.92
CA THR A 104 14.85 7.32 -9.93
C THR A 104 15.96 6.29 -9.80
N GLU A 105 16.22 5.83 -8.58
CA GLU A 105 17.28 4.86 -8.31
C GLU A 105 16.97 4.05 -7.05
N VAL A 106 17.33 2.77 -7.08
CA VAL A 106 17.37 1.90 -5.90
C VAL A 106 18.78 1.34 -5.78
N ASP A 107 19.48 1.72 -4.73
CA ASP A 107 20.82 1.22 -4.43
C ASP A 107 20.74 0.12 -3.36
N SER A 108 20.90 -1.12 -3.80
CA SER A 108 20.84 -2.27 -2.89
C SER A 108 22.07 -2.38 -1.97
N GLY A 109 23.20 -1.81 -2.38
CA GLY A 109 24.42 -1.81 -1.58
C GLY A 109 24.34 -0.84 -0.41
N LEU A 110 23.88 0.38 -0.68
CA LEU A 110 23.65 1.41 0.33
C LEU A 110 22.28 1.27 1.01
N LYS A 111 21.41 0.41 0.50
CA LYS A 111 20.01 0.27 0.95
C LYS A 111 19.28 1.61 0.94
N GLU A 112 19.30 2.26 -0.21
CA GLU A 112 18.77 3.60 -0.38
C GLU A 112 17.88 3.69 -1.62
N VAL A 113 16.73 4.34 -1.47
CA VAL A 113 15.83 4.70 -2.57
C VAL A 113 15.92 6.19 -2.80
N THR A 114 16.20 6.59 -4.04
CA THR A 114 16.19 7.99 -4.46
C THR A 114 14.90 8.29 -5.21
N MET A 115 14.23 9.36 -4.82
CA MET A 115 12.94 9.76 -5.35
C MET A 115 12.97 11.23 -5.78
N SER A 116 12.18 11.56 -6.80
CA SER A 116 11.97 12.93 -7.24
C SER A 116 10.48 13.23 -7.37
N TYR A 117 10.12 14.48 -7.07
CA TYR A 117 8.78 15.00 -7.32
C TYR A 117 8.71 15.62 -8.71
N PRO A 118 7.58 15.51 -9.44
CA PRO A 118 7.43 16.12 -10.74
C PRO A 118 7.67 17.64 -10.67
N GLY A 119 8.57 18.14 -11.53
CA GLY A 119 8.94 19.56 -11.55
C GLY A 119 9.83 20.00 -10.40
N GLY A 120 10.16 19.12 -9.49
CA GLY A 120 11.08 19.41 -8.38
C GLY A 120 12.54 19.23 -8.77
N LYS A 121 13.39 20.17 -8.33
CA LYS A 121 14.84 20.07 -8.49
C LYS A 121 15.49 19.27 -7.36
N THR A 122 14.74 18.96 -6.31
CA THR A 122 15.22 18.26 -5.12
C THR A 122 14.90 16.78 -5.20
N GLN A 123 15.91 15.97 -4.97
CA GLN A 123 15.75 14.53 -4.77
C GLN A 123 15.67 14.24 -3.28
N THR A 124 14.81 13.31 -2.93
CA THR A 124 14.69 12.79 -1.56
C THR A 124 15.22 11.36 -1.53
N LYS A 125 15.98 11.05 -0.48
CA LYS A 125 16.54 9.72 -0.28
C LYS A 125 15.97 9.11 0.98
N ILE A 126 15.59 7.83 0.89
CA ILE A 126 15.11 7.04 2.02
C ILE A 126 16.01 5.83 2.17
N GLN A 127 16.52 5.60 3.37
CA GLN A 127 17.22 4.38 3.69
C GLN A 127 16.21 3.30 4.12
N PHE A 128 16.49 2.06 3.78
CA PHE A 128 15.63 0.93 4.10
C PHE A 128 16.45 -0.26 4.59
N ASP A 129 15.84 -1.06 5.45
CA ASP A 129 16.34 -2.40 5.77
C ASP A 129 15.71 -3.43 4.82
N HIS A 130 14.45 -3.23 4.48
CA HIS A 130 13.70 -4.09 3.57
C HIS A 130 12.99 -3.28 2.49
N ILE A 131 12.98 -3.81 1.28
CA ILE A 131 12.26 -3.22 0.14
C ILE A 131 11.30 -4.26 -0.43
N VAL A 132 10.07 -3.83 -0.69
CA VAL A 132 9.03 -4.67 -1.30
C VAL A 132 8.65 -4.09 -2.65
N THR A 133 8.81 -4.90 -3.67
CA THR A 133 8.38 -4.56 -5.02
C THR A 133 7.33 -5.57 -5.47
N THR A 134 6.27 -5.10 -6.12
CA THR A 134 5.31 -5.99 -6.77
C THR A 134 5.75 -6.26 -8.20
N ASP A 135 5.58 -7.50 -8.63
CA ASP A 135 5.81 -7.86 -10.02
C ASP A 135 4.58 -7.42 -10.86
N PRO A 136 4.76 -6.50 -11.83
CA PRO A 136 3.66 -6.06 -12.69
C PRO A 136 3.00 -7.20 -13.46
N GLU A 137 3.69 -8.32 -13.65
CA GLU A 137 3.15 -9.49 -14.34
C GLU A 137 2.22 -10.31 -13.46
N SER A 138 2.35 -10.25 -12.15
CA SER A 138 1.45 -10.95 -11.22
C SER A 138 0.02 -10.42 -11.30
N ASP A 139 -0.17 -9.16 -11.62
CA ASP A 139 -1.50 -8.56 -11.80
C ASP A 139 -2.23 -9.06 -13.05
N ARG A 140 -1.51 -9.71 -13.96
CA ARG A 140 -2.08 -10.27 -15.20
C ARG A 140 -2.72 -11.65 -15.02
N VAL A 141 -2.50 -12.29 -13.90
CA VAL A 141 -3.03 -13.63 -13.61
C VAL A 141 -4.58 -13.64 -13.57
N TRP A 142 -5.19 -12.50 -13.36
CA TRP A 142 -6.64 -12.34 -13.27
C TRP A 142 -7.38 -12.30 -14.62
N ARG A 143 -6.68 -12.35 -15.74
CA ARG A 143 -7.29 -12.24 -17.07
C ARG A 143 -8.09 -13.47 -17.49
N GLY A 144 -7.95 -14.58 -16.84
CA GLY A 144 -8.60 -15.82 -17.19
C GLY A 144 -9.84 -16.14 -16.36
N ALA A 145 -10.28 -15.28 -15.49
CA ALA A 145 -11.35 -15.53 -14.54
C ALA A 145 -12.75 -15.14 -15.04
N ILE A 146 -12.97 -15.18 -16.32
CA ILE A 146 -14.28 -14.88 -16.91
C ILE A 146 -14.98 -16.19 -17.26
#